data_e25da78e625ef699f26c337bcd234f27
#
_entry.id   e25da78e625ef699f26c337bcd234f27
#
_cell.length_a   1.000
_cell.length_b   1.000
_cell.length_c   1.000
_cell.angle_alpha   90.00
_cell.angle_beta   90.00
_cell.angle_gamma   90.00
#
_symmetry.space_group_name_H-M   'P 1'
#
loop_
_entity.id
_entity.type
_entity.pdbx_description
1 polymer ?
#
loop_
_entity_poly.entity_id
_entity_poly.type
_entity_poly.pdbx_seq_one_letter_code
_entity_poly.pdbx_strand_id
1 'polypeptide(L)'
;MRLLALCAAAAAASLPVAAAPAACTGTVYLTIDTGHMEPAEGMAAILARHGVKATFFLANEKTKRGDTSLDPAWAPYWKKLAEAGHAFGSHTWRHWYFAGDSARGKIRYAPMGSTQGEFLDEAAFCTELRKPEEAFRAMTGRGFDGLWRAPGGRITPKAVEYAKACGFTHVGRTPAGNSGDELPSA
;
A
#
# COMPACT_ATOMS: atom_id res chain seq x y z
N MET A 1 -55.86 70.42 8.61
CA MET A 1 -55.35 69.25 7.86
C MET A 1 -53.96 68.90 8.40
N ARG A 2 -53.83 67.80 9.16
CA ARG A 2 -52.54 67.27 9.68
C ARG A 2 -52.18 66.03 8.90
N LEU A 3 -51.09 66.06 8.14
CA LEU A 3 -50.52 64.91 7.49
C LEU A 3 -49.74 64.05 8.51
N LEU A 4 -50.13 62.82 8.71
CA LEU A 4 -49.35 61.81 9.41
C LEU A 4 -48.42 61.14 8.40
N ALA A 5 -47.08 61.27 8.61
CA ALA A 5 -46.09 60.52 7.87
C ALA A 5 -45.90 59.15 8.54
N LEU A 6 -46.16 58.05 7.83
CA LEU A 6 -45.85 56.68 8.25
C LEU A 6 -44.40 56.38 7.86
N CYS A 7 -43.53 56.22 8.87
CA CYS A 7 -42.17 55.61 8.62
C CYS A 7 -42.29 54.09 8.65
N ALA A 8 -42.10 53.46 7.51
CA ALA A 8 -41.95 52.00 7.41
C ALA A 8 -40.50 51.62 7.70
N ALA A 9 -40.21 50.95 8.82
CA ALA A 9 -38.92 50.39 9.13
C ALA A 9 -38.78 49.03 8.41
N ALA A 10 -37.88 48.95 7.42
CA ALA A 10 -37.49 47.71 6.76
C ALA A 10 -36.50 46.95 7.66
N ALA A 11 -36.92 45.83 8.22
CA ALA A 11 -36.05 44.88 8.92
C ALA A 11 -35.26 44.08 7.90
N ALA A 12 -33.95 44.36 7.81
CA ALA A 12 -33.03 43.53 7.01
C ALA A 12 -32.74 42.23 7.76
N ALA A 13 -33.34 41.11 7.28
CA ALA A 13 -32.98 39.77 7.77
C ALA A 13 -31.63 39.36 7.22
N SER A 14 -30.60 39.32 8.09
CA SER A 14 -29.30 38.78 7.78
C SER A 14 -29.41 37.25 7.74
N LEU A 15 -29.28 36.65 6.54
CA LEU A 15 -29.16 35.20 6.37
C LEU A 15 -27.80 34.73 6.90
N PRO A 16 -27.74 33.62 7.68
CA PRO A 16 -26.48 33.09 8.12
C PRO A 16 -25.69 32.59 6.89
N VAL A 17 -24.51 33.15 6.68
CA VAL A 17 -23.55 32.64 5.70
C VAL A 17 -23.04 31.28 6.24
N ALA A 18 -23.44 30.20 5.61
CA ALA A 18 -22.88 28.89 5.91
C ALA A 18 -21.37 28.94 5.65
N ALA A 19 -20.57 28.71 6.68
CA ALA A 19 -19.12 28.61 6.54
C ALA A 19 -18.81 27.47 5.54
N ALA A 20 -18.06 27.77 4.49
CA ALA A 20 -17.57 26.76 3.57
C ALA A 20 -16.75 25.71 4.37
N PRO A 21 -16.94 24.41 4.11
CA PRO A 21 -16.14 23.39 4.79
C PRO A 21 -14.65 23.69 4.58
N ALA A 22 -13.88 23.65 5.67
CA ALA A 22 -12.44 23.85 5.59
C ALA A 22 -11.85 22.91 4.54
N ALA A 23 -11.08 23.45 3.59
CA ALA A 23 -10.45 22.65 2.55
C ALA A 23 -9.54 21.61 3.21
N CYS A 24 -9.75 20.34 2.91
CA CYS A 24 -8.87 19.27 3.36
C CYS A 24 -7.49 19.44 2.68
N THR A 25 -6.45 19.66 3.47
CA THR A 25 -5.07 19.87 2.96
C THR A 25 -4.21 18.61 3.07
N GLY A 26 -4.74 17.54 3.67
CA GLY A 26 -4.02 16.27 3.85
C GLY A 26 -4.19 15.32 2.68
N THR A 27 -3.12 14.57 2.35
CA THR A 27 -3.15 13.48 1.39
C THR A 27 -3.02 12.16 2.13
N VAL A 28 -3.93 11.22 1.85
CA VAL A 28 -3.86 9.83 2.34
C VAL A 28 -3.39 8.94 1.21
N TYR A 29 -2.31 8.19 1.44
CA TYR A 29 -1.82 7.19 0.51
C TYR A 29 -2.36 5.82 0.90
N LEU A 30 -3.29 5.29 0.10
CA LEU A 30 -3.81 3.94 0.30
C LEU A 30 -2.80 2.92 -0.20
N THR A 31 -2.43 1.98 0.66
CA THR A 31 -1.47 0.92 0.33
C THR A 31 -2.05 -0.44 0.69
N ILE A 32 -1.81 -1.43 -0.15
CA ILE A 32 -2.37 -2.78 -0.05
C ILE A 32 -1.24 -3.78 -0.25
N ASP A 33 -1.06 -4.68 0.70
CA ASP A 33 -0.11 -5.77 0.58
C ASP A 33 -0.83 -7.00 0.00
N THR A 34 -0.12 -7.85 -0.75
CA THR A 34 -0.68 -9.14 -1.19
C THR A 34 -0.94 -10.06 0.01
N GLY A 35 -1.82 -11.01 -0.19
CA GLY A 35 -2.17 -12.07 0.74
C GLY A 35 -2.86 -13.20 -0.02
N HIS A 36 -3.84 -13.86 0.61
CA HIS A 36 -4.55 -14.99 0.02
C HIS A 36 -5.44 -14.67 -1.20
N MET A 37 -5.52 -13.42 -1.63
CA MET A 37 -6.16 -12.91 -2.85
C MET A 37 -7.67 -13.14 -2.98
N GLU A 38 -8.35 -13.67 -1.97
CA GLU A 38 -9.79 -13.94 -2.02
C GLU A 38 -10.62 -12.67 -2.30
N PRO A 39 -10.37 -11.49 -1.66
CA PRO A 39 -11.12 -10.27 -1.91
C PRO A 39 -10.59 -9.45 -3.11
N ALA A 40 -9.63 -9.95 -3.87
CA ALA A 40 -8.87 -9.16 -4.85
C ALA A 40 -9.77 -8.46 -5.89
N GLU A 41 -10.67 -9.20 -6.54
CA GLU A 41 -11.58 -8.63 -7.55
C GLU A 41 -12.58 -7.64 -6.95
N GLY A 42 -13.09 -7.92 -5.74
CA GLY A 42 -13.96 -7.00 -5.00
C GLY A 42 -13.25 -5.69 -4.67
N MET A 43 -12.01 -5.77 -4.21
CA MET A 43 -11.15 -4.60 -3.94
C MET A 43 -10.93 -3.77 -5.20
N ALA A 44 -10.54 -4.41 -6.30
CA ALA A 44 -10.34 -3.74 -7.58
C ALA A 44 -11.61 -3.01 -8.05
N ALA A 45 -12.78 -3.64 -7.90
CA ALA A 45 -14.05 -3.05 -8.26
C ALA A 45 -14.40 -1.82 -7.39
N ILE A 46 -14.12 -1.88 -6.08
CA ILE A 46 -14.34 -0.75 -5.15
C ILE A 46 -13.43 0.42 -5.52
N LEU A 47 -12.14 0.18 -5.73
CA LEU A 47 -11.18 1.21 -6.12
C LEU A 47 -11.59 1.89 -7.42
N ALA A 48 -11.99 1.10 -8.43
CA ALA A 48 -12.47 1.61 -9.71
C ALA A 48 -13.73 2.44 -9.57
N ARG A 49 -14.73 1.95 -8.80
CA ARG A 49 -16.00 2.65 -8.57
C ARG A 49 -15.81 4.02 -7.93
N HIS A 50 -14.84 4.14 -7.02
CA HIS A 50 -14.56 5.39 -6.32
C HIS A 50 -13.44 6.24 -6.96
N GLY A 51 -12.86 5.80 -8.07
CA GLY A 51 -11.76 6.50 -8.74
C GLY A 51 -10.48 6.60 -7.89
N VAL A 52 -10.34 5.72 -6.88
CA VAL A 52 -9.21 5.74 -5.94
C VAL A 52 -8.04 4.97 -6.52
N LYS A 53 -6.84 5.55 -6.45
CA LYS A 53 -5.59 4.85 -6.75
C LYS A 53 -4.94 4.37 -5.46
N ALA A 54 -4.30 3.21 -5.54
CA ALA A 54 -3.57 2.61 -4.43
C ALA A 54 -2.17 2.18 -4.86
N THR A 55 -1.29 1.97 -3.89
CA THR A 55 -0.01 1.30 -4.10
C THR A 55 -0.12 -0.13 -3.61
N PHE A 56 0.19 -1.09 -4.48
CA PHE A 56 0.20 -2.51 -4.15
C PHE A 56 1.62 -2.99 -3.90
N PHE A 57 1.85 -3.66 -2.76
CA PHE A 57 3.13 -4.31 -2.46
C PHE A 57 2.98 -5.82 -2.64
N LEU A 58 3.76 -6.39 -3.55
CA LEU A 58 3.59 -7.74 -4.05
C LEU A 58 4.63 -8.71 -3.48
N ALA A 59 4.16 -9.80 -2.89
CA ALA A 59 4.92 -10.99 -2.55
C ALA A 59 4.31 -12.21 -3.24
N ASN A 60 5.04 -13.32 -3.35
CA ASN A 60 4.54 -14.54 -3.99
C ASN A 60 3.85 -15.46 -2.96
N GLU A 61 2.71 -15.05 -2.47
CA GLU A 61 1.96 -15.74 -1.41
C GLU A 61 0.94 -16.73 -1.95
N LYS A 62 0.69 -17.78 -1.17
CA LYS A 62 -0.37 -18.76 -1.49
C LYS A 62 -1.73 -18.11 -1.48
N THR A 63 -2.51 -18.37 -2.50
CA THR A 63 -3.89 -17.87 -2.61
C THR A 63 -4.91 -18.92 -2.16
N LYS A 64 -6.16 -18.50 -1.96
CA LYS A 64 -7.29 -19.42 -1.70
C LYS A 64 -7.61 -20.34 -2.88
N ARG A 65 -7.13 -20.02 -4.08
CA ARG A 65 -7.30 -20.85 -5.28
C ARG A 65 -6.29 -22.01 -5.36
N GLY A 66 -5.28 -22.01 -4.48
CA GLY A 66 -4.22 -23.02 -4.46
C GLY A 66 -3.00 -22.68 -5.33
N ASP A 67 -3.07 -21.59 -6.10
CA ASP A 67 -1.94 -20.97 -6.81
C ASP A 67 -1.18 -19.97 -5.91
N THR A 68 -0.34 -19.13 -6.50
CA THR A 68 0.29 -18.02 -5.79
C THR A 68 -0.13 -16.68 -6.40
N SER A 69 -0.06 -15.60 -5.62
CA SER A 69 -0.46 -14.25 -6.02
C SER A 69 0.28 -13.71 -7.26
N LEU A 70 1.45 -14.26 -7.58
CA LEU A 70 2.25 -13.93 -8.75
C LEU A 70 2.29 -15.08 -9.78
N ASP A 71 1.38 -16.06 -9.67
CA ASP A 71 1.17 -17.07 -10.72
C ASP A 71 0.66 -16.39 -12.01
N PRO A 72 1.09 -16.80 -13.20
CA PRO A 72 0.62 -16.26 -14.48
C PRO A 72 -0.90 -16.23 -14.66
N ALA A 73 -1.64 -17.08 -13.95
CA ALA A 73 -3.11 -17.06 -13.94
C ALA A 73 -3.71 -15.74 -13.41
N TRP A 74 -2.93 -14.96 -12.65
CA TRP A 74 -3.32 -13.62 -12.17
C TRP A 74 -2.97 -12.49 -13.14
N ALA A 75 -2.38 -12.78 -14.30
CA ALA A 75 -1.99 -11.76 -15.27
C ALA A 75 -3.14 -10.82 -15.68
N PRO A 76 -4.39 -11.28 -15.93
CA PRO A 76 -5.50 -10.38 -16.26
C PRO A 76 -5.81 -9.38 -15.12
N TYR A 77 -5.75 -9.83 -13.87
CA TYR A 77 -5.97 -8.99 -12.69
C TYR A 77 -4.90 -7.91 -12.55
N TRP A 78 -3.62 -8.30 -12.57
CA TRP A 78 -2.51 -7.36 -12.44
C TRP A 78 -2.42 -6.38 -13.61
N LYS A 79 -2.70 -6.85 -14.82
CA LYS A 79 -2.76 -6.00 -16.02
C LYS A 79 -3.82 -4.92 -15.90
N LYS A 80 -5.04 -5.29 -15.49
CA LYS A 80 -6.15 -4.38 -15.25
C LYS A 80 -5.77 -3.27 -14.24
N LEU A 81 -5.14 -3.62 -13.12
CA LEU A 81 -4.70 -2.65 -12.13
C LEU A 81 -3.56 -1.76 -12.64
N ALA A 82 -2.61 -2.32 -13.39
CA ALA A 82 -1.52 -1.57 -13.99
C ALA A 82 -2.03 -0.54 -15.01
N GLU A 83 -2.94 -0.94 -15.88
CA GLU A 83 -3.60 -0.08 -16.87
C GLU A 83 -4.49 0.99 -16.22
N ALA A 84 -5.09 0.65 -15.08
CA ALA A 84 -5.85 1.61 -14.26
C ALA A 84 -4.97 2.66 -13.56
N GLY A 85 -3.64 2.56 -13.62
CA GLY A 85 -2.71 3.55 -13.08
C GLY A 85 -2.50 3.45 -11.56
N HIS A 86 -2.61 2.24 -11.00
CA HIS A 86 -2.13 1.96 -9.65
C HIS A 86 -0.60 1.89 -9.61
N ALA A 87 0.00 2.15 -8.44
CA ALA A 87 1.42 1.99 -8.20
C ALA A 87 1.74 0.59 -7.64
N PHE A 88 2.99 0.13 -7.86
CA PHE A 88 3.41 -1.19 -7.45
C PHE A 88 4.79 -1.17 -6.81
N GLY A 89 4.98 -2.00 -5.80
CA GLY A 89 6.24 -2.17 -5.11
C GLY A 89 6.45 -3.63 -4.66
N SER A 90 7.66 -3.90 -4.18
CA SER A 90 8.01 -5.23 -3.68
C SER A 90 7.59 -5.42 -2.22
N HIS A 91 7.04 -6.59 -1.90
CA HIS A 91 6.82 -7.06 -0.52
C HIS A 91 7.70 -8.28 -0.21
N THR A 92 8.83 -8.39 -0.86
CA THR A 92 9.75 -9.53 -0.96
C THR A 92 9.11 -10.74 -1.68
N TRP A 93 9.94 -11.70 -2.11
CA TRP A 93 9.42 -12.87 -2.79
C TRP A 93 8.70 -13.85 -1.86
N ARG A 94 9.38 -14.20 -0.73
CA ARG A 94 8.90 -15.23 0.19
C ARG A 94 8.01 -14.71 1.31
N HIS A 95 7.83 -13.39 1.43
CA HIS A 95 7.07 -12.76 2.51
C HIS A 95 7.60 -13.16 3.91
N TRP A 96 8.91 -13.35 4.04
CA TRP A 96 9.54 -13.63 5.33
C TRP A 96 9.94 -12.34 6.04
N TYR A 97 10.25 -12.45 7.31
CA TYR A 97 10.55 -11.31 8.16
C TYR A 97 12.04 -11.07 8.31
N PHE A 98 12.42 -9.80 8.34
CA PHE A 98 13.77 -9.38 8.69
C PHE A 98 13.90 -9.39 10.22
N ALA A 99 14.61 -10.39 10.75
CA ALA A 99 14.66 -10.69 12.17
C ALA A 99 15.88 -10.08 12.88
N GLY A 100 16.72 -9.32 12.19
CA GLY A 100 17.87 -8.61 12.75
C GLY A 100 19.07 -8.59 11.81
N ASP A 101 20.02 -7.70 12.11
CA ASP A 101 21.29 -7.59 11.41
C ASP A 101 22.37 -8.35 12.17
N SER A 102 23.22 -9.09 11.46
CA SER A 102 24.36 -9.76 12.03
C SER A 102 25.60 -8.84 12.08
N ALA A 103 26.53 -9.13 12.98
CA ALA A 103 27.82 -8.43 13.06
C ALA A 103 28.66 -8.51 11.77
N ARG A 104 28.35 -9.47 10.88
CA ARG A 104 29.02 -9.65 9.58
C ARG A 104 28.29 -8.94 8.43
N GLY A 105 27.39 -8.03 8.73
CA GLY A 105 26.65 -7.25 7.74
C GLY A 105 25.56 -8.02 6.98
N LYS A 106 25.18 -9.22 7.42
CA LYS A 106 24.08 -9.98 6.80
C LYS A 106 22.80 -9.79 7.57
N ILE A 107 21.68 -9.86 6.86
CA ILE A 107 20.33 -9.73 7.44
C ILE A 107 19.78 -11.14 7.72
N ARG A 108 19.33 -11.40 8.94
CA ARG A 108 18.59 -12.63 9.25
C ARG A 108 17.19 -12.53 8.67
N TYR A 109 16.84 -13.47 7.81
CA TYR A 109 15.57 -13.54 7.10
C TYR A 109 14.91 -14.89 7.38
N ALA A 110 13.70 -14.89 7.93
CA ALA A 110 13.04 -16.08 8.45
C ALA A 110 11.51 -16.00 8.32
N PRO A 111 10.82 -17.15 8.19
CA PRO A 111 9.36 -17.19 8.31
C PRO A 111 8.90 -16.62 9.66
N MET A 112 7.68 -16.07 9.68
CA MET A 112 7.09 -15.56 10.92
C MET A 112 7.06 -16.64 12.01
N GLY A 113 7.53 -16.28 13.21
CA GLY A 113 7.56 -17.18 14.36
C GLY A 113 8.61 -18.30 14.29
N SER A 114 9.41 -18.40 13.22
CA SER A 114 10.42 -19.43 13.06
C SER A 114 11.76 -19.02 13.65
N THR A 115 12.43 -19.97 14.32
CA THR A 115 13.84 -19.84 14.68
C THR A 115 14.76 -20.23 13.52
N GLN A 116 14.25 -20.97 12.55
CA GLN A 116 14.97 -21.32 11.31
C GLN A 116 14.86 -20.20 10.31
N GLY A 117 15.94 -19.94 9.59
CA GLY A 117 16.02 -18.89 8.58
C GLY A 117 17.40 -18.87 7.94
N GLU A 118 17.64 -17.90 7.12
CA GLU A 118 18.91 -17.72 6.43
C GLU A 118 19.48 -16.32 6.67
N PHE A 119 20.71 -16.11 6.26
CA PHE A 119 21.36 -14.81 6.30
C PHE A 119 21.58 -14.31 4.87
N LEU A 120 20.87 -13.23 4.54
CA LEU A 120 21.00 -12.56 3.26
C LEU A 120 22.16 -11.57 3.29
N ASP A 121 23.03 -11.64 2.31
CA ASP A 121 23.88 -10.53 1.89
C ASP A 121 23.11 -9.59 0.96
N GLU A 122 23.75 -8.51 0.51
CA GLU A 122 23.13 -7.52 -0.36
C GLU A 122 22.57 -8.14 -1.65
N ALA A 123 23.33 -9.00 -2.31
CA ALA A 123 22.89 -9.61 -3.59
C ALA A 123 21.66 -10.50 -3.41
N ALA A 124 21.64 -11.34 -2.36
CA ALA A 124 20.52 -12.19 -2.03
C ALA A 124 19.28 -11.37 -1.61
N PHE A 125 19.47 -10.30 -0.85
CA PHE A 125 18.40 -9.36 -0.49
C PHE A 125 17.81 -8.66 -1.72
N CYS A 126 18.67 -8.15 -2.62
CA CYS A 126 18.25 -7.55 -3.88
C CYS A 126 17.43 -8.53 -4.74
N THR A 127 17.82 -9.79 -4.75
CA THR A 127 17.08 -10.85 -5.45
C THR A 127 15.68 -11.02 -4.86
N GLU A 128 15.54 -11.03 -3.53
CA GLU A 128 14.22 -11.09 -2.87
C GLU A 128 13.31 -9.92 -3.24
N LEU A 129 13.87 -8.73 -3.45
CA LEU A 129 13.08 -7.56 -3.87
C LEU A 129 12.74 -7.57 -5.35
N ARG A 130 13.62 -8.08 -6.23
CA ARG A 130 13.42 -8.04 -7.68
C ARG A 130 12.55 -9.15 -8.23
N LYS A 131 12.57 -10.34 -7.63
CA LYS A 131 11.75 -11.46 -8.10
C LYS A 131 10.26 -11.15 -8.26
N PRO A 132 9.57 -10.48 -7.31
CA PRO A 132 8.18 -10.06 -7.51
C PRO A 132 8.03 -9.12 -8.71
N GLU A 133 8.96 -8.20 -8.90
CA GLU A 133 8.94 -7.28 -10.04
C GLU A 133 9.10 -8.04 -11.38
N GLU A 134 10.02 -9.01 -11.44
CA GLU A 134 10.25 -9.82 -12.63
C GLU A 134 8.98 -10.61 -13.02
N ALA A 135 8.34 -11.25 -12.05
CA ALA A 135 7.07 -11.96 -12.27
C ALA A 135 5.95 -11.00 -12.71
N PHE A 136 5.82 -9.86 -12.05
CA PHE A 136 4.85 -8.83 -12.41
C PHE A 136 5.10 -8.26 -13.81
N ARG A 137 6.36 -7.98 -14.15
CA ARG A 137 6.76 -7.49 -15.47
C ARG A 137 6.46 -8.50 -16.58
N ALA A 138 6.70 -9.78 -16.33
CA ALA A 138 6.35 -10.84 -17.28
C ALA A 138 4.85 -10.89 -17.57
N MET A 139 4.00 -10.61 -16.56
CA MET A 139 2.54 -10.59 -16.71
C MET A 139 2.01 -9.31 -17.35
N THR A 140 2.58 -8.16 -17.03
CA THR A 140 1.98 -6.84 -17.33
C THR A 140 2.76 -6.02 -18.36
N GLY A 141 4.01 -6.34 -18.61
CA GLY A 141 4.95 -5.52 -19.38
C GLY A 141 5.50 -4.31 -18.61
N ARG A 142 5.03 -4.06 -17.37
CA ARG A 142 5.41 -2.92 -16.52
C ARG A 142 6.28 -3.37 -15.33
N GLY A 143 7.28 -2.57 -14.94
CA GLY A 143 8.04 -2.75 -13.71
C GLY A 143 7.37 -2.11 -12.49
N PHE A 144 7.99 -2.27 -11.33
CA PHE A 144 7.61 -1.57 -10.10
C PHE A 144 8.07 -0.11 -10.10
N ASP A 145 7.50 0.67 -9.20
CA ASP A 145 7.78 2.11 -9.05
C ASP A 145 8.97 2.39 -8.11
N GLY A 146 9.90 1.43 -7.97
CA GLY A 146 11.08 1.55 -7.09
C GLY A 146 10.73 1.57 -5.60
N LEU A 147 9.58 1.03 -5.22
CA LEU A 147 9.07 1.00 -3.86
C LEU A 147 9.16 -0.42 -3.28
N TRP A 148 9.35 -0.50 -1.96
CA TRP A 148 9.22 -1.77 -1.26
C TRP A 148 8.65 -1.57 0.15
N ARG A 149 8.07 -2.63 0.71
CA ARG A 149 7.59 -2.70 2.08
C ARG A 149 8.09 -3.97 2.75
N ALA A 150 8.59 -3.82 3.97
CA ALA A 150 9.03 -4.97 4.76
C ALA A 150 7.82 -5.77 5.28
N PRO A 151 7.79 -7.10 5.10
CA PRO A 151 6.75 -7.96 5.66
C PRO A 151 6.59 -7.77 7.17
N GLY A 152 5.32 -7.69 7.63
CA GLY A 152 4.98 -7.42 9.02
C GLY A 152 5.47 -6.07 9.56
N GLY A 153 5.91 -5.16 8.69
CA GLY A 153 6.51 -3.88 9.08
C GLY A 153 7.86 -4.02 9.81
N ARG A 154 8.44 -5.21 9.83
CA ARG A 154 9.74 -5.46 10.47
C ARG A 154 10.87 -5.08 9.54
N ILE A 155 11.57 -4.03 9.92
CA ILE A 155 12.67 -3.48 9.14
C ILE A 155 13.95 -3.42 9.98
N THR A 156 15.11 -3.58 9.35
CA THR A 156 16.41 -3.38 9.97
C THR A 156 17.17 -2.27 9.26
N PRO A 157 18.13 -1.59 9.92
CA PRO A 157 18.96 -0.59 9.27
C PRO A 157 19.66 -1.13 8.02
N LYS A 158 20.16 -2.36 8.07
CA LYS A 158 20.85 -3.00 6.94
C LYS A 158 19.88 -3.28 5.77
N ALA A 159 18.62 -3.66 6.06
CA ALA A 159 17.60 -3.85 5.01
C ALA A 159 17.31 -2.55 4.25
N VAL A 160 17.28 -1.39 4.94
CA VAL A 160 17.11 -0.08 4.30
C VAL A 160 18.30 0.25 3.42
N GLU A 161 19.52 0.03 3.93
CA GLU A 161 20.76 0.27 3.19
C GLU A 161 20.80 -0.57 1.89
N TYR A 162 20.56 -1.87 1.98
CA TYR A 162 20.56 -2.78 0.84
C TYR A 162 19.45 -2.47 -0.15
N ALA A 163 18.25 -2.16 0.32
CA ALA A 163 17.16 -1.76 -0.56
C ALA A 163 17.52 -0.54 -1.40
N LYS A 164 18.15 0.48 -0.77
CA LYS A 164 18.60 1.67 -1.47
C LYS A 164 19.66 1.34 -2.54
N ALA A 165 20.62 0.45 -2.22
CA ALA A 165 21.61 -0.02 -3.17
C ALA A 165 20.98 -0.78 -4.36
N CYS A 166 19.86 -1.47 -4.14
CA CYS A 166 19.10 -2.15 -5.19
C CYS A 166 18.16 -1.23 -5.99
N GLY A 167 18.01 0.04 -5.61
CA GLY A 167 17.11 0.99 -6.27
C GLY A 167 15.70 1.04 -5.69
N PHE A 168 15.48 0.55 -4.46
CA PHE A 168 14.17 0.54 -3.80
C PHE A 168 14.11 1.50 -2.60
N THR A 169 13.00 2.22 -2.48
CA THR A 169 12.70 3.08 -1.34
C THR A 169 11.67 2.39 -0.43
N HIS A 170 11.96 2.32 0.87
CA HIS A 170 11.05 1.72 1.83
C HIS A 170 9.84 2.62 2.09
N VAL A 171 8.65 2.01 2.04
CA VAL A 171 7.38 2.63 2.40
C VAL A 171 6.81 1.89 3.61
N GLY A 172 6.87 2.52 4.76
CA GLY A 172 6.23 2.03 5.98
C GLY A 172 4.72 2.29 5.99
N ARG A 173 4.10 1.94 7.11
CA ARG A 173 2.72 2.32 7.45
C ARG A 173 2.72 3.21 8.68
N THR A 174 1.75 4.10 8.80
CA THR A 174 1.54 4.84 10.04
C THR A 174 0.78 3.97 11.05
N PRO A 175 0.94 4.20 12.38
CA PRO A 175 0.15 3.48 13.37
C PRO A 175 -1.36 3.58 13.17
N ALA A 176 -1.83 4.73 12.67
CA ALA A 176 -3.24 4.97 12.34
C ALA A 176 -3.69 4.31 11.02
N GLY A 177 -2.73 3.81 10.22
CA GLY A 177 -3.00 3.19 8.91
C GLY A 177 -3.08 1.67 8.97
N ASN A 178 -3.11 1.07 10.16
CA ASN A 178 -3.33 -0.36 10.28
C ASN A 178 -4.79 -0.68 9.97
N SER A 179 -5.04 -1.51 8.96
CA SER A 179 -6.38 -1.81 8.46
C SER A 179 -7.21 -2.71 9.38
N GLY A 180 -6.64 -3.14 10.52
CA GLY A 180 -7.30 -4.05 11.44
C GLY A 180 -7.31 -5.51 10.99
N ASP A 181 -6.46 -5.88 10.03
CA ASP A 181 -6.24 -7.27 9.61
C ASP A 181 -5.73 -8.18 10.76
N GLU A 182 -5.24 -7.57 11.82
CA GLU A 182 -4.84 -8.23 13.07
C GLU A 182 -5.98 -8.30 14.11
N LEU A 183 -7.13 -7.68 13.83
CA LEU A 183 -8.30 -7.74 14.70
C LEU A 183 -9.06 -9.04 14.46
N PRO A 184 -9.61 -9.69 15.53
CA PRO A 184 -10.52 -10.80 15.34
C PRO A 184 -11.68 -10.38 14.42
N SER A 185 -12.01 -11.22 13.45
CA SER A 185 -13.23 -11.01 12.67
C SER A 185 -14.43 -11.03 13.60
N ALA A 186 -15.25 -9.98 13.53
CA ALA A 186 -16.49 -9.85 14.29
C ALA A 186 -17.52 -10.90 13.87
#